data_710db5e2e7ea18dae3be7cd78ea3daa3
#
_entry.id   710db5e2e7ea18dae3be7cd78ea3daa3
#
_cell.length_a   1.000
_cell.length_b   1.000
_cell.length_c   1.000
_cell.angle_alpha   90.00
_cell.angle_beta   90.00
_cell.angle_gamma   90.00
#
_symmetry.space_group_name_H-M   'P 1'
#
loop_
_entity.id
_entity.type
_entity.pdbx_description
1 polymer ?
#
loop_
_entity_poly.entity_id
_entity_poly.type
_entity_poly.pdbx_seq_one_letter_code
_entity_poly.pdbx_strand_id
1 'polypeptide(L)'
;YGPFLDECGSKFGTDNSTLLYCGAFILSTYQPQQQRVLTKNATYWDKDNVFLDAIQMTYNAEASSIATTMYQSGEVDQADISSDLLSAMMADPNTKDLIHPTRADTSYAYWYLFNFDPNFDAEYEPENWKLAVNNENFRKSVVHAFNRMPALATSDRIDPESLKNNTITPNAFASASKDYTYYEGLAAYTDGDNFDEALAAEYKAAAIDELTAAGATFPVKMLMCYNPTSANWAQECQVVEQQIETVLGADYVDIIIQAGPETGFLGAIRRTGKYAFMKCNWGADYADPETWTDPFSTDSSYSFIFKSTDPETQALYAEYTELVAAAKAITDDMDARYTAFAKAEAFLLDHAFAVPFSISNRSYQMCNLNVFEGQYASFGMANQRYKDQHLYDTSMGLEEYQAAYAEWQSKKAG
;
A
#
# COMPACT_ATOMS: atom_id res chain seq x y z
N TYR A 1 1.83 19.29 -31.92
CA TYR A 1 0.84 18.78 -30.95
C TYR A 1 -0.53 19.43 -31.19
N GLY A 2 -0.62 20.77 -31.20
CA GLY A 2 -1.87 21.51 -31.40
C GLY A 2 -2.66 21.13 -32.66
N PRO A 3 -2.05 21.17 -33.87
CA PRO A 3 -2.78 20.81 -35.10
C PRO A 3 -3.39 19.40 -35.08
N PHE A 4 -2.68 18.43 -34.49
CA PHE A 4 -3.19 17.07 -34.37
C PHE A 4 -4.35 16.97 -33.38
N LEU A 5 -4.28 17.69 -32.25
CA LEU A 5 -5.38 17.77 -31.30
C LEU A 5 -6.62 18.44 -31.91
N ASP A 6 -6.42 19.52 -32.70
CA ASP A 6 -7.50 20.20 -33.38
C ASP A 6 -8.19 19.31 -34.45
N GLU A 7 -7.40 18.47 -35.13
CA GLU A 7 -7.89 17.48 -36.07
C GLU A 7 -8.68 16.34 -35.39
N CYS A 8 -8.13 15.79 -34.30
CA CYS A 8 -8.77 14.70 -33.58
C CYS A 8 -9.98 15.15 -32.76
N GLY A 9 -9.95 16.36 -32.20
CA GLY A 9 -11.01 16.89 -31.34
C GLY A 9 -11.34 15.94 -30.17
N SER A 10 -12.62 15.64 -29.99
CA SER A 10 -13.10 14.73 -28.93
C SER A 10 -12.70 13.24 -29.13
N LYS A 11 -12.13 12.88 -30.30
CA LYS A 11 -11.62 11.53 -30.55
C LYS A 11 -10.19 11.31 -30.09
N PHE A 12 -9.47 12.36 -29.64
CA PHE A 12 -8.12 12.19 -29.14
C PHE A 12 -8.07 11.13 -28.02
N GLY A 13 -7.19 10.13 -28.18
CA GLY A 13 -7.00 9.06 -27.20
C GLY A 13 -8.09 7.96 -27.21
N THR A 14 -9.03 7.95 -28.14
CA THR A 14 -10.08 6.93 -28.20
C THR A 14 -9.65 5.66 -28.93
N ASP A 15 -8.64 5.74 -29.78
CA ASP A 15 -8.01 4.60 -30.46
C ASP A 15 -6.52 4.88 -30.78
N ASN A 16 -5.85 3.89 -31.34
CA ASN A 16 -4.42 3.97 -31.65
C ASN A 16 -4.06 5.00 -32.76
N SER A 17 -5.00 5.38 -33.64
CA SER A 17 -4.79 6.37 -34.69
C SER A 17 -4.95 7.82 -34.18
N THR A 18 -5.55 8.00 -33.02
CA THR A 18 -5.84 9.31 -32.40
C THR A 18 -4.90 9.63 -31.22
N LEU A 19 -3.72 9.00 -31.18
CA LEU A 19 -2.68 9.21 -30.19
C LEU A 19 -1.37 9.71 -30.80
N LEU A 20 -0.62 10.50 -30.04
CA LEU A 20 0.77 10.86 -30.35
C LEU A 20 1.69 10.09 -29.41
N TYR A 21 2.80 9.61 -29.95
CA TYR A 21 3.72 8.73 -29.26
C TYR A 21 5.11 9.37 -29.14
N CYS A 22 5.65 9.41 -27.92
CA CYS A 22 7.03 9.80 -27.66
C CYS A 22 7.80 8.76 -26.86
N GLY A 23 7.15 7.67 -26.46
CA GLY A 23 7.74 6.58 -25.68
C GLY A 23 8.41 5.51 -26.53
N ALA A 24 8.97 4.49 -25.84
CA ALA A 24 9.67 3.36 -26.45
C ALA A 24 8.81 2.49 -27.37
N PHE A 25 7.49 2.50 -27.17
CA PHE A 25 6.53 1.70 -27.93
C PHE A 25 5.37 2.55 -28.47
N ILE A 26 4.76 2.07 -29.55
CA ILE A 26 3.60 2.63 -30.21
C ILE A 26 2.47 1.59 -30.12
N LEU A 27 1.27 2.00 -29.70
CA LEU A 27 0.08 1.16 -29.79
C LEU A 27 -0.30 0.99 -31.25
N SER A 28 0.19 -0.08 -31.88
CA SER A 28 -0.02 -0.35 -33.32
C SER A 28 -1.39 -0.98 -33.60
N THR A 29 -1.91 -1.73 -32.64
CA THR A 29 -3.25 -2.35 -32.73
C THR A 29 -4.02 -2.13 -31.46
N TYR A 30 -5.27 -1.70 -31.60
CA TYR A 30 -6.22 -1.58 -30.52
C TYR A 30 -7.57 -2.14 -30.95
N GLN A 31 -7.92 -3.31 -30.43
CA GLN A 31 -9.21 -3.97 -30.65
C GLN A 31 -9.82 -4.21 -29.25
N PRO A 32 -10.82 -3.39 -28.85
CA PRO A 32 -11.47 -3.52 -27.54
C PRO A 32 -11.95 -4.94 -27.29
N GLN A 33 -11.65 -5.47 -26.08
CA GLN A 33 -12.00 -6.83 -25.67
C GLN A 33 -11.45 -7.96 -26.57
N GLN A 34 -10.43 -7.69 -27.37
CA GLN A 34 -9.73 -8.68 -28.19
C GLN A 34 -8.22 -8.61 -27.96
N GLN A 35 -7.57 -7.54 -28.45
CA GLN A 35 -6.13 -7.43 -28.31
C GLN A 35 -5.62 -5.98 -28.33
N ARG A 36 -4.46 -5.80 -27.72
CA ARG A 36 -3.60 -4.61 -27.83
C ARG A 36 -2.22 -5.05 -28.23
N VAL A 37 -1.64 -4.40 -29.23
CA VAL A 37 -0.26 -4.65 -29.65
C VAL A 37 0.50 -3.35 -29.59
N LEU A 38 1.58 -3.36 -28.80
CA LEU A 38 2.55 -2.29 -28.71
C LEU A 38 3.77 -2.73 -29.51
N THR A 39 4.21 -1.95 -30.50
CA THR A 39 5.41 -2.23 -31.29
C THR A 39 6.51 -1.22 -30.99
N LYS A 40 7.77 -1.64 -31.13
CA LYS A 40 8.94 -0.79 -30.91
C LYS A 40 8.82 0.50 -31.75
N ASN A 41 9.04 1.65 -31.10
CA ASN A 41 9.02 2.96 -31.74
C ASN A 41 10.39 3.25 -32.40
N ALA A 42 10.47 3.16 -33.73
CA ALA A 42 11.69 3.40 -34.49
C ALA A 42 12.21 4.85 -34.39
N THR A 43 11.35 5.80 -33.97
CA THR A 43 11.71 7.22 -33.80
C THR A 43 12.00 7.60 -32.33
N TYR A 44 11.91 6.64 -31.43
CA TYR A 44 12.24 6.88 -30.03
C TYR A 44 13.72 7.27 -29.87
N TRP A 45 14.00 8.29 -29.06
CA TRP A 45 15.34 8.85 -28.95
C TRP A 45 16.37 7.85 -28.41
N ASP A 46 15.93 6.89 -27.59
CA ASP A 46 16.76 5.85 -26.96
C ASP A 46 16.36 4.44 -27.44
N LYS A 47 16.05 4.31 -28.74
CA LYS A 47 15.56 3.07 -29.36
C LYS A 47 16.55 1.92 -29.29
N ASP A 48 17.84 2.21 -29.18
CA ASP A 48 18.89 1.20 -29.15
C ASP A 48 18.90 0.40 -27.82
N ASN A 49 18.24 0.94 -26.80
CA ASN A 49 18.01 0.29 -25.50
C ASN A 49 16.59 -0.30 -25.40
N VAL A 50 15.92 -0.56 -26.50
CA VAL A 50 14.63 -1.25 -26.55
C VAL A 50 14.85 -2.58 -27.28
N PHE A 51 14.84 -3.69 -26.52
CA PHE A 51 15.21 -5.01 -27.04
C PHE A 51 13.99 -5.86 -27.43
N LEU A 52 12.82 -5.54 -26.93
CA LEU A 52 11.57 -6.19 -27.33
C LEU A 52 11.02 -5.55 -28.60
N ASP A 53 10.66 -6.36 -29.60
CA ASP A 53 10.06 -5.87 -30.83
C ASP A 53 8.58 -5.51 -30.68
N ALA A 54 7.86 -6.27 -29.86
CA ALA A 54 6.44 -6.08 -29.62
C ALA A 54 6.02 -6.61 -28.22
N ILE A 55 4.95 -6.02 -27.69
CA ILE A 55 4.24 -6.48 -26.52
C ILE A 55 2.80 -6.73 -26.94
N GLN A 56 2.38 -7.99 -26.91
CA GLN A 56 1.04 -8.39 -27.29
C GLN A 56 0.23 -8.77 -26.05
N MET A 57 -0.88 -8.09 -25.85
CA MET A 57 -1.85 -8.39 -24.80
C MET A 57 -3.15 -8.87 -25.43
N THR A 58 -3.53 -10.11 -25.16
CA THR A 58 -4.78 -10.70 -25.67
C THR A 58 -5.80 -10.74 -24.53
N TYR A 59 -7.01 -10.27 -24.77
CA TYR A 59 -8.08 -10.38 -23.81
C TYR A 59 -8.61 -11.81 -23.75
N ASN A 60 -8.68 -12.34 -22.54
CA ASN A 60 -9.31 -13.62 -22.25
C ASN A 60 -10.07 -13.50 -20.92
N ALA A 61 -11.37 -13.76 -20.95
CA ALA A 61 -12.22 -13.68 -19.75
C ALA A 61 -11.82 -14.70 -18.67
N GLU A 62 -11.16 -15.80 -19.07
CA GLU A 62 -10.71 -16.88 -18.17
C GLU A 62 -9.22 -16.80 -17.87
N ALA A 63 -8.55 -15.68 -18.18
CA ALA A 63 -7.10 -15.56 -18.05
C ALA A 63 -6.59 -15.95 -16.64
N SER A 64 -7.29 -15.55 -15.58
CA SER A 64 -6.90 -15.87 -14.20
C SER A 64 -6.84 -17.37 -13.89
N SER A 65 -7.57 -18.21 -14.62
CA SER A 65 -7.63 -19.64 -14.42
C SER A 65 -6.77 -20.46 -15.39
N ILE A 66 -6.45 -19.91 -16.57
CA ILE A 66 -5.75 -20.64 -17.63
C ILE A 66 -4.35 -20.10 -17.96
N ALA A 67 -3.99 -18.90 -17.49
CA ALA A 67 -2.73 -18.24 -17.86
C ALA A 67 -1.50 -19.10 -17.58
N THR A 68 -1.46 -19.81 -16.46
CA THR A 68 -0.36 -20.70 -16.11
C THR A 68 -0.21 -21.87 -17.09
N THR A 69 -1.32 -22.43 -17.58
CA THR A 69 -1.32 -23.48 -18.60
C THR A 69 -0.85 -22.91 -19.95
N MET A 70 -1.26 -21.72 -20.32
CA MET A 70 -0.82 -21.05 -21.54
C MET A 70 0.70 -20.72 -21.50
N TYR A 71 1.22 -20.36 -20.34
CA TYR A 71 2.66 -20.17 -20.14
C TYR A 71 3.41 -21.51 -20.34
N GLN A 72 2.95 -22.59 -19.72
CA GLN A 72 3.56 -23.91 -19.85
C GLN A 72 3.51 -24.48 -21.28
N SER A 73 2.50 -24.08 -22.08
CA SER A 73 2.40 -24.44 -23.50
C SER A 73 3.19 -23.51 -24.42
N GLY A 74 3.78 -22.44 -23.89
CA GLY A 74 4.53 -21.44 -24.66
C GLY A 74 3.66 -20.48 -25.47
N GLU A 75 2.40 -20.33 -25.12
CA GLU A 75 1.46 -19.40 -25.77
C GLU A 75 1.62 -17.97 -25.23
N VAL A 76 2.10 -17.80 -23.99
CA VAL A 76 2.37 -16.52 -23.35
C VAL A 76 3.73 -16.54 -22.63
N ASP A 77 4.39 -15.39 -22.55
CA ASP A 77 5.68 -15.20 -21.89
C ASP A 77 5.55 -14.77 -20.43
N GLN A 78 4.33 -14.45 -19.99
CA GLN A 78 4.02 -14.06 -18.61
C GLN A 78 2.64 -14.58 -18.20
N ALA A 79 2.55 -15.12 -16.98
CA ALA A 79 1.32 -15.57 -16.35
C ALA A 79 1.32 -15.25 -14.87
N ASP A 80 0.34 -14.50 -14.41
CA ASP A 80 0.07 -14.33 -12.98
C ASP A 80 -0.55 -15.60 -12.43
N ILE A 81 -0.18 -15.94 -11.19
CA ILE A 81 -0.64 -17.14 -10.51
C ILE A 81 -1.68 -16.74 -9.46
N SER A 82 -2.88 -17.29 -9.56
CA SER A 82 -3.92 -17.07 -8.56
C SER A 82 -3.55 -17.71 -7.22
N SER A 83 -3.99 -17.13 -6.12
CA SER A 83 -3.63 -17.56 -4.76
C SER A 83 -4.05 -18.99 -4.42
N ASP A 84 -5.12 -19.48 -5.05
CA ASP A 84 -5.62 -20.85 -4.91
C ASP A 84 -4.74 -21.89 -5.60
N LEU A 85 -4.07 -21.54 -6.70
CA LEU A 85 -3.15 -22.42 -7.43
C LEU A 85 -1.72 -22.39 -6.85
N LEU A 86 -1.31 -21.29 -6.25
CA LEU A 86 0.07 -21.01 -5.87
C LEU A 86 0.69 -22.16 -5.01
N SER A 87 0.01 -22.58 -3.97
CA SER A 87 0.54 -23.61 -3.06
C SER A 87 0.76 -24.97 -3.76
N ALA A 88 -0.13 -25.35 -4.67
CA ALA A 88 0.01 -26.59 -5.44
C ALA A 88 1.17 -26.48 -6.44
N MET A 89 1.30 -25.37 -7.12
CA MET A 89 2.34 -25.13 -8.12
C MET A 89 3.74 -25.01 -7.49
N MET A 90 3.84 -24.40 -6.31
CA MET A 90 5.09 -24.35 -5.54
C MET A 90 5.53 -25.74 -5.00
N ALA A 91 4.62 -26.66 -4.86
CA ALA A 91 4.92 -28.04 -4.46
C ALA A 91 5.24 -28.96 -5.66
N ASP A 92 4.87 -28.57 -6.89
CA ASP A 92 5.10 -29.37 -8.09
C ASP A 92 6.54 -29.18 -8.61
N PRO A 93 7.36 -30.25 -8.71
CA PRO A 93 8.73 -30.18 -9.25
C PRO A 93 8.84 -29.60 -10.67
N ASN A 94 7.76 -29.63 -11.46
CA ASN A 94 7.77 -29.12 -12.83
C ASN A 94 7.52 -27.61 -12.92
N THR A 95 6.98 -26.99 -11.86
CA THR A 95 6.59 -25.56 -11.88
C THR A 95 7.29 -24.73 -10.83
N LYS A 96 7.69 -25.28 -9.69
CA LYS A 96 8.25 -24.55 -8.54
C LYS A 96 9.46 -23.65 -8.91
N ASP A 97 10.30 -24.13 -9.81
CA ASP A 97 11.53 -23.43 -10.25
C ASP A 97 11.27 -22.40 -11.37
N LEU A 98 10.00 -22.15 -11.71
CA LEU A 98 9.56 -21.14 -12.66
C LEU A 98 8.79 -19.98 -11.98
N ILE A 99 8.57 -20.07 -10.66
CA ILE A 99 7.69 -19.16 -9.93
C ILE A 99 8.52 -18.20 -9.10
N HIS A 100 8.23 -16.93 -9.28
CA HIS A 100 8.78 -15.87 -8.43
C HIS A 100 7.73 -14.79 -8.13
N PRO A 101 7.93 -13.98 -7.07
CA PRO A 101 7.04 -12.85 -6.80
C PRO A 101 7.17 -11.79 -7.90
N THR A 102 6.10 -11.03 -8.10
CA THR A 102 6.16 -9.76 -8.81
C THR A 102 7.02 -8.77 -8.02
N ARG A 103 7.47 -7.72 -8.67
CA ARG A 103 8.22 -6.68 -7.97
C ARG A 103 7.33 -5.96 -6.96
N ALA A 104 7.87 -5.68 -5.77
CA ALA A 104 7.17 -4.90 -4.76
C ALA A 104 6.82 -3.50 -5.27
N ASP A 105 5.59 -3.07 -5.05
CA ASP A 105 5.14 -1.72 -5.36
C ASP A 105 5.20 -0.85 -4.09
N THR A 106 6.21 0.03 -4.03
CA THR A 106 6.42 0.96 -2.93
C THR A 106 5.70 2.30 -3.13
N SER A 107 4.95 2.45 -4.23
CA SER A 107 4.09 3.62 -4.43
C SER A 107 2.76 3.52 -3.70
N TYR A 108 2.48 2.40 -3.07
CA TYR A 108 1.25 2.11 -2.34
C TYR A 108 1.56 1.58 -0.94
N ALA A 109 0.90 2.16 0.09
CA ALA A 109 0.98 1.66 1.46
C ALA A 109 -0.40 1.57 2.11
N TYR A 110 -0.50 0.66 3.10
CA TYR A 110 -1.68 0.44 3.90
C TYR A 110 -1.36 0.67 5.37
N TRP A 111 -2.30 1.30 6.08
CA TRP A 111 -2.25 1.54 7.52
C TRP A 111 -3.63 1.26 8.11
N TYR A 112 -3.68 0.93 9.39
CA TYR A 112 -4.92 1.06 10.15
C TYR A 112 -4.99 2.46 10.74
N LEU A 113 -6.13 3.11 10.59
CA LEU A 113 -6.38 4.47 11.08
C LEU A 113 -7.53 4.49 12.06
N PHE A 114 -7.36 5.25 13.12
CA PHE A 114 -8.41 5.61 14.07
C PHE A 114 -9.23 6.78 13.51
N ASN A 115 -10.55 6.71 13.66
CA ASN A 115 -11.45 7.78 13.23
C ASN A 115 -11.80 8.73 14.38
N PHE A 116 -11.39 9.98 14.27
CA PHE A 116 -11.63 11.02 15.28
C PHE A 116 -12.97 11.76 15.11
N ASP A 117 -13.72 11.49 14.03
CA ASP A 117 -15.05 12.04 13.79
C ASP A 117 -16.04 10.91 13.44
N PRO A 118 -16.35 10.02 14.41
CA PRO A 118 -17.21 8.87 14.16
C PRO A 118 -18.63 9.29 13.79
N ASN A 119 -19.15 8.69 12.71
CA ASN A 119 -20.51 8.90 12.23
C ASN A 119 -21.18 7.56 11.93
N PHE A 120 -21.21 6.69 12.94
CA PHE A 120 -21.83 5.38 12.88
C PHE A 120 -22.99 5.28 13.88
N ASP A 121 -23.82 4.24 13.74
CA ASP A 121 -25.08 4.08 14.46
C ASP A 121 -24.88 3.99 15.98
N ALA A 122 -25.85 4.47 16.74
CA ALA A 122 -25.77 4.59 18.21
C ALA A 122 -25.50 3.25 18.93
N GLU A 123 -25.85 2.11 18.32
CA GLU A 123 -25.59 0.77 18.87
C GLU A 123 -24.07 0.47 18.99
N TYR A 124 -23.22 1.16 18.19
CA TYR A 124 -21.76 1.08 18.23
C TYR A 124 -21.12 2.15 19.11
N GLU A 125 -21.92 2.93 19.85
CA GLU A 125 -21.49 3.86 20.90
C GLU A 125 -20.47 4.93 20.41
N PRO A 126 -20.78 5.74 19.37
CA PRO A 126 -19.83 6.72 18.82
C PRO A 126 -19.32 7.73 19.85
N GLU A 127 -20.11 8.11 20.85
CA GLU A 127 -19.67 9.05 21.88
C GLU A 127 -18.66 8.42 22.86
N ASN A 128 -18.82 7.13 23.18
CA ASN A 128 -17.83 6.38 23.96
C ASN A 128 -16.53 6.18 23.17
N TRP A 129 -16.65 5.93 21.88
CA TRP A 129 -15.50 5.89 20.96
C TRP A 129 -14.75 7.22 20.91
N LYS A 130 -15.44 8.37 20.90
CA LYS A 130 -14.80 9.68 20.93
C LYS A 130 -13.93 9.88 22.18
N LEU A 131 -14.36 9.40 23.33
CA LEU A 131 -13.53 9.42 24.54
C LEU A 131 -12.27 8.57 24.34
N ALA A 132 -12.45 7.33 23.88
CA ALA A 132 -11.35 6.39 23.71
C ALA A 132 -10.35 6.83 22.65
N VAL A 133 -10.80 7.28 21.48
CA VAL A 133 -9.91 7.64 20.36
C VAL A 133 -9.05 8.88 20.66
N ASN A 134 -9.52 9.79 21.52
CA ASN A 134 -8.72 10.96 21.93
C ASN A 134 -7.73 10.64 23.05
N ASN A 135 -7.86 9.50 23.72
CA ASN A 135 -6.90 9.04 24.71
C ASN A 135 -5.67 8.42 24.03
N GLU A 136 -4.50 9.00 24.19
CA GLU A 136 -3.25 8.53 23.59
C GLU A 136 -2.86 7.14 24.08
N ASN A 137 -3.01 6.87 25.39
CA ASN A 137 -2.69 5.56 25.97
C ASN A 137 -3.61 4.46 25.40
N PHE A 138 -4.88 4.77 25.11
CA PHE A 138 -5.76 3.83 24.41
C PHE A 138 -5.24 3.50 23.01
N ARG A 139 -4.88 4.50 22.22
CA ARG A 139 -4.34 4.26 20.86
C ARG A 139 -3.04 3.48 20.92
N LYS A 140 -2.11 3.84 21.83
CA LYS A 140 -0.84 3.13 22.04
C LYS A 140 -1.06 1.68 22.45
N SER A 141 -2.03 1.40 23.33
CA SER A 141 -2.35 0.02 23.71
C SER A 141 -2.75 -0.83 22.50
N VAL A 142 -3.57 -0.27 21.59
CA VAL A 142 -3.99 -0.95 20.35
C VAL A 142 -2.80 -1.15 19.40
N VAL A 143 -1.94 -0.13 19.22
CA VAL A 143 -0.74 -0.23 18.37
C VAL A 143 0.17 -1.36 18.82
N HIS A 144 0.48 -1.42 20.13
CA HIS A 144 1.38 -2.44 20.68
C HIS A 144 0.74 -3.83 20.83
N ALA A 145 -0.59 -3.93 20.81
CA ALA A 145 -1.30 -5.21 20.80
C ALA A 145 -1.39 -5.85 19.42
N PHE A 146 -1.16 -5.09 18.35
CA PHE A 146 -1.39 -5.55 17.00
C PHE A 146 -0.16 -6.28 16.42
N ASN A 147 -0.12 -7.62 16.55
CA ASN A 147 0.79 -8.47 15.79
C ASN A 147 0.31 -8.56 14.33
N ARG A 148 1.02 -7.91 13.44
CA ARG A 148 0.64 -7.81 12.01
C ARG A 148 0.89 -9.10 11.23
N MET A 149 1.83 -9.94 11.64
CA MET A 149 2.27 -11.10 10.87
C MET A 149 1.16 -12.09 10.51
N PRO A 150 0.26 -12.50 11.42
CA PRO A 150 -0.86 -13.37 11.07
C PRO A 150 -1.83 -12.73 10.06
N ALA A 151 -2.04 -11.42 10.14
CA ALA A 151 -2.89 -10.69 9.20
C ALA A 151 -2.24 -10.60 7.81
N LEU A 152 -0.93 -10.31 7.72
CA LEU A 152 -0.15 -10.30 6.48
C LEU A 152 -0.14 -11.68 5.81
N ALA A 153 -0.08 -12.76 6.59
CA ALA A 153 -0.13 -14.13 6.09
C ALA A 153 -1.48 -14.49 5.40
N THR A 154 -2.54 -13.70 5.59
CA THR A 154 -3.78 -13.86 4.80
C THR A 154 -3.60 -13.44 3.34
N SER A 155 -2.67 -12.55 3.08
CA SER A 155 -2.36 -12.01 1.74
C SER A 155 -1.17 -12.70 1.08
N ASP A 156 -0.10 -12.94 1.81
CA ASP A 156 1.05 -13.72 1.33
C ASP A 156 1.42 -14.78 2.38
N ARG A 157 1.17 -16.05 2.03
CA ARG A 157 1.47 -17.20 2.92
C ARG A 157 2.92 -17.69 2.83
N ILE A 158 3.64 -17.26 1.78
CA ILE A 158 5.00 -17.69 1.50
C ILE A 158 6.00 -16.77 2.19
N ASP A 159 5.80 -15.47 2.05
CA ASP A 159 6.72 -14.46 2.57
C ASP A 159 5.95 -13.23 3.11
N PRO A 160 5.16 -13.41 4.18
CA PRO A 160 4.38 -12.30 4.74
C PRO A 160 5.24 -11.15 5.28
N GLU A 161 6.47 -11.45 5.76
CA GLU A 161 7.41 -10.44 6.26
C GLU A 161 7.75 -9.40 5.20
N SER A 162 7.84 -9.81 3.93
CA SER A 162 8.15 -8.91 2.83
C SER A 162 7.07 -7.87 2.54
N LEU A 163 5.87 -8.06 3.07
CA LEU A 163 4.78 -7.09 2.96
C LEU A 163 4.79 -6.07 4.10
N LYS A 164 5.47 -6.37 5.21
CA LYS A 164 5.44 -5.53 6.42
C LYS A 164 6.00 -4.14 6.13
N ASN A 165 5.25 -3.11 6.52
CA ASN A 165 5.67 -1.72 6.46
C ASN A 165 5.59 -1.11 7.85
N ASN A 166 6.69 -0.51 8.33
CA ASN A 166 6.81 0.00 9.68
C ASN A 166 6.62 1.52 9.78
N THR A 167 6.45 2.17 8.62
CA THR A 167 6.32 3.62 8.48
C THR A 167 5.09 3.96 7.63
N ILE A 168 4.69 5.22 7.57
CA ILE A 168 3.61 5.65 6.68
C ILE A 168 4.09 5.62 5.24
N THR A 169 5.24 6.25 4.98
CA THR A 169 5.94 6.18 3.69
C THR A 169 6.68 4.85 3.56
N PRO A 170 6.49 4.05 2.52
CA PRO A 170 7.20 2.79 2.35
C PRO A 170 8.72 2.95 2.24
N ASN A 171 9.45 1.97 2.78
CA ASN A 171 10.87 1.82 2.50
C ASN A 171 11.12 1.71 0.98
N ALA A 172 12.23 2.22 0.48
CA ALA A 172 12.60 2.28 -0.93
C ALA A 172 11.67 3.11 -1.83
N PHE A 173 10.79 3.94 -1.27
CA PHE A 173 9.94 4.86 -2.03
C PHE A 173 10.72 6.06 -2.57
N ALA A 174 11.45 6.75 -1.71
CA ALA A 174 12.23 7.96 -2.05
C ALA A 174 13.60 7.93 -1.37
N SER A 175 14.60 8.49 -2.03
CA SER A 175 15.96 8.60 -1.50
C SER A 175 16.63 9.89 -1.95
N ALA A 176 17.49 10.45 -1.09
CA ALA A 176 18.45 11.50 -1.42
C ALA A 176 19.86 10.95 -1.13
N SER A 177 20.55 11.37 -0.06
CA SER A 177 21.82 10.73 0.33
C SER A 177 21.63 9.32 0.92
N LYS A 178 20.42 9.00 1.38
CA LYS A 178 19.98 7.69 1.86
C LYS A 178 18.48 7.52 1.65
N ASP A 179 17.97 6.31 1.88
CA ASP A 179 16.52 6.08 1.86
C ASP A 179 15.80 6.94 2.89
N TYR A 180 14.63 7.46 2.53
CA TYR A 180 13.83 8.36 3.35
C TYR A 180 13.53 7.80 4.74
N THR A 181 13.21 6.52 4.85
CA THR A 181 12.81 5.91 6.11
C THR A 181 13.96 5.77 7.12
N TYR A 182 15.22 6.01 6.71
CA TYR A 182 16.39 6.02 7.59
C TYR A 182 16.84 7.42 8.02
N TYR A 183 16.06 8.48 7.73
CA TYR A 183 16.33 9.81 8.30
C TYR A 183 15.97 9.88 9.77
N GLU A 184 16.54 10.87 10.47
CA GLU A 184 16.32 11.11 11.90
C GLU A 184 14.82 11.26 12.21
N GLY A 185 14.34 10.50 13.17
CA GLY A 185 12.93 10.37 13.54
C GLY A 185 12.35 9.02 13.10
N LEU A 186 12.48 8.62 11.82
CA LEU A 186 11.90 7.39 11.29
C LEU A 186 12.80 6.16 11.43
N ALA A 187 14.13 6.32 11.47
CA ALA A 187 15.07 5.20 11.49
C ALA A 187 14.79 4.17 12.61
N ALA A 188 14.29 4.62 13.76
CA ALA A 188 13.94 3.74 14.86
C ALA A 188 12.72 2.85 14.58
N TYR A 189 11.82 3.31 13.69
CA TYR A 189 10.63 2.56 13.28
C TYR A 189 10.93 1.56 12.17
N THR A 190 11.81 1.94 11.23
CA THR A 190 12.05 1.20 9.98
C THR A 190 12.44 -0.26 10.22
N ASP A 191 13.36 -0.50 11.15
CA ASP A 191 13.85 -1.84 11.49
C ASP A 191 13.17 -2.41 12.75
N GLY A 192 12.18 -1.69 13.30
CA GLY A 192 11.50 -2.06 14.55
C GLY A 192 10.27 -2.94 14.32
N ASP A 193 9.66 -3.32 15.43
CA ASP A 193 8.31 -3.86 15.46
C ASP A 193 7.52 -3.14 16.55
N ASN A 194 6.29 -2.72 16.22
CA ASN A 194 5.43 -2.06 17.20
C ASN A 194 4.74 -3.06 18.13
N PHE A 195 4.73 -4.35 17.81
CA PHE A 195 4.11 -5.37 18.65
C PHE A 195 4.93 -5.60 19.90
N ASP A 196 4.33 -5.29 21.06
CA ASP A 196 4.92 -5.51 22.39
C ASP A 196 3.78 -5.67 23.41
N GLU A 197 3.55 -6.90 23.86
CA GLU A 197 2.47 -7.22 24.81
C GLU A 197 2.67 -6.53 26.16
N ALA A 198 3.90 -6.29 26.58
CA ALA A 198 4.16 -5.64 27.87
C ALA A 198 3.84 -4.15 27.81
N LEU A 199 4.25 -3.47 26.73
CA LEU A 199 3.86 -2.08 26.49
C LEU A 199 2.33 -1.96 26.26
N ALA A 200 1.72 -2.89 25.53
CA ALA A 200 0.27 -2.91 25.37
C ALA A 200 -0.47 -2.97 26.71
N ALA A 201 0.00 -3.80 27.64
CA ALA A 201 -0.58 -3.92 28.97
C ALA A 201 -0.35 -2.67 29.84
N GLU A 202 0.82 -2.05 29.74
CA GLU A 202 1.12 -0.80 30.46
C GLU A 202 0.20 0.34 30.00
N TYR A 203 0.12 0.58 28.68
CA TYR A 203 -0.74 1.60 28.11
C TYR A 203 -2.23 1.31 28.35
N LYS A 204 -2.66 0.04 28.28
CA LYS A 204 -4.03 -0.36 28.67
C LYS A 204 -4.35 0.05 30.10
N ALA A 205 -3.46 -0.21 31.05
CA ALA A 205 -3.69 0.12 32.45
C ALA A 205 -3.88 1.63 32.64
N ALA A 206 -2.98 2.45 32.05
CA ALA A 206 -3.10 3.91 32.07
C ALA A 206 -4.41 4.40 31.41
N ALA A 207 -4.74 3.84 30.24
CA ALA A 207 -5.95 4.21 29.52
C ALA A 207 -7.23 3.88 30.31
N ILE A 208 -7.29 2.75 31.02
CA ILE A 208 -8.46 2.40 31.86
C ILE A 208 -8.68 3.45 32.94
N ASP A 209 -7.63 3.88 33.64
CA ASP A 209 -7.75 4.89 34.71
C ASP A 209 -8.23 6.24 34.15
N GLU A 210 -7.62 6.71 33.06
CA GLU A 210 -7.94 7.99 32.41
C GLU A 210 -9.34 7.98 31.81
N LEU A 211 -9.70 6.94 31.06
CA LEU A 211 -11.00 6.81 30.41
C LEU A 211 -12.15 6.62 31.42
N THR A 212 -11.90 5.87 32.49
CA THR A 212 -12.88 5.75 33.59
C THR A 212 -13.15 7.11 34.23
N ALA A 213 -12.10 7.90 34.47
CA ALA A 213 -12.23 9.26 35.00
C ALA A 213 -12.97 10.19 34.02
N ALA A 214 -12.84 9.97 32.71
CA ALA A 214 -13.56 10.69 31.65
C ALA A 214 -15.00 10.20 31.45
N GLY A 215 -15.44 9.13 32.12
CA GLY A 215 -16.79 8.56 32.03
C GLY A 215 -17.01 7.58 30.88
N ALA A 216 -15.92 7.05 30.30
CA ALA A 216 -16.03 6.00 29.30
C ALA A 216 -16.51 4.67 29.91
N THR A 217 -17.11 3.83 29.07
CA THR A 217 -17.56 2.48 29.42
C THR A 217 -16.74 1.42 28.70
N PHE A 218 -16.57 0.25 29.33
CA PHE A 218 -15.86 -0.87 28.76
C PHE A 218 -16.78 -2.08 28.57
N PRO A 219 -16.55 -2.93 27.53
CA PRO A 219 -15.51 -2.73 26.51
C PRO A 219 -15.80 -1.54 25.61
N VAL A 220 -14.74 -0.91 25.09
CA VAL A 220 -14.87 0.11 24.04
C VAL A 220 -15.19 -0.60 22.72
N LYS A 221 -16.33 -0.29 22.12
CA LYS A 221 -16.72 -0.82 20.82
C LYS A 221 -15.89 -0.18 19.71
N MET A 222 -15.20 -1.00 18.92
CA MET A 222 -14.33 -0.55 17.84
C MET A 222 -14.84 -1.09 16.50
N LEU A 223 -15.70 -0.32 15.81
CA LEU A 223 -16.29 -0.71 14.52
C LEU A 223 -15.22 -0.76 13.43
N MET A 224 -15.00 -1.95 12.85
CA MET A 224 -14.05 -2.21 11.78
C MET A 224 -14.78 -2.65 10.50
N CYS A 225 -14.77 -1.78 9.48
CA CYS A 225 -15.46 -2.03 8.23
C CYS A 225 -14.52 -2.55 7.15
N TYR A 226 -15.01 -3.45 6.30
CA TYR A 226 -14.28 -3.97 5.15
C TYR A 226 -15.11 -3.92 3.87
N ASN A 227 -14.43 -3.87 2.71
CA ASN A 227 -15.07 -4.00 1.41
C ASN A 227 -15.23 -5.48 1.05
N PRO A 228 -16.46 -6.01 0.95
CA PRO A 228 -16.69 -7.43 0.69
C PRO A 228 -16.21 -7.90 -0.69
N THR A 229 -15.98 -6.99 -1.64
CA THR A 229 -15.44 -7.32 -2.96
C THR A 229 -13.92 -7.47 -2.99
N SER A 230 -13.22 -7.09 -1.89
CA SER A 230 -11.77 -7.26 -1.77
C SER A 230 -11.46 -8.64 -1.22
N ALA A 231 -10.71 -9.42 -2.01
CA ALA A 231 -10.29 -10.74 -1.58
C ALA A 231 -9.56 -10.69 -0.22
N ASN A 232 -9.82 -11.66 0.64
CA ASN A 232 -9.19 -11.86 1.95
C ASN A 232 -9.40 -10.76 3.00
N TRP A 233 -10.01 -9.58 2.69
CA TRP A 233 -10.13 -8.50 3.66
C TRP A 233 -11.04 -8.87 4.85
N ALA A 234 -12.10 -9.61 4.63
CA ALA A 234 -12.92 -10.14 5.72
C ALA A 234 -12.12 -11.06 6.66
N GLN A 235 -11.31 -11.96 6.09
CA GLN A 235 -10.44 -12.85 6.86
C GLN A 235 -9.35 -12.08 7.60
N GLU A 236 -8.74 -11.09 6.96
CA GLU A 236 -7.78 -10.20 7.60
C GLU A 236 -8.40 -9.50 8.82
N CYS A 237 -9.61 -8.93 8.70
CA CYS A 237 -10.31 -8.31 9.81
C CYS A 237 -10.53 -9.27 10.99
N GLN A 238 -10.92 -10.53 10.73
CA GLN A 238 -11.09 -11.55 11.77
C GLN A 238 -9.77 -11.85 12.50
N VAL A 239 -8.66 -11.88 11.76
CA VAL A 239 -7.33 -12.10 12.35
C VAL A 239 -6.91 -10.89 13.19
N VAL A 240 -7.16 -9.66 12.72
CA VAL A 240 -6.87 -8.42 13.46
C VAL A 240 -7.68 -8.34 14.75
N GLU A 241 -8.99 -8.61 14.69
CA GLU A 241 -9.87 -8.70 15.86
C GLU A 241 -9.29 -9.68 16.88
N GLN A 242 -9.04 -10.92 16.46
CA GLN A 242 -8.51 -11.97 17.33
C GLN A 242 -7.18 -11.58 17.97
N GLN A 243 -6.26 -10.96 17.23
CA GLN A 243 -4.96 -10.54 17.74
C GLN A 243 -5.11 -9.47 18.83
N ILE A 244 -5.82 -8.41 18.56
CA ILE A 244 -5.97 -7.27 19.47
C ILE A 244 -6.75 -7.68 20.71
N GLU A 245 -7.86 -8.40 20.56
CA GLU A 245 -8.67 -8.84 21.69
C GLU A 245 -8.00 -9.92 22.54
N THR A 246 -7.15 -10.75 21.96
CA THR A 246 -6.36 -11.74 22.74
C THR A 246 -5.37 -11.02 23.66
N VAL A 247 -4.71 -9.97 23.19
CA VAL A 247 -3.69 -9.23 23.97
C VAL A 247 -4.34 -8.26 24.97
N LEU A 248 -5.33 -7.51 24.52
CA LEU A 248 -5.98 -6.49 25.35
C LEU A 248 -7.14 -6.99 26.21
N GLY A 249 -7.75 -8.10 25.83
CA GLY A 249 -8.95 -8.65 26.48
C GLY A 249 -10.24 -8.06 25.91
N ALA A 250 -11.22 -8.94 25.68
CA ALA A 250 -12.56 -8.55 25.19
C ALA A 250 -13.40 -7.77 26.23
N ASP A 251 -12.91 -7.64 27.45
CA ASP A 251 -13.45 -6.76 28.50
C ASP A 251 -12.98 -5.31 28.39
N TYR A 252 -11.94 -5.04 27.61
CA TYR A 252 -11.39 -3.71 27.36
C TYR A 252 -11.77 -3.16 25.99
N VAL A 253 -11.65 -3.94 24.92
CA VAL A 253 -12.01 -3.57 23.56
C VAL A 253 -12.86 -4.66 22.91
N ASP A 254 -13.92 -4.29 22.19
CA ASP A 254 -14.82 -5.17 21.44
C ASP A 254 -14.78 -4.72 19.96
N ILE A 255 -14.05 -5.50 19.13
CA ILE A 255 -13.91 -5.18 17.70
C ILE A 255 -15.07 -5.78 16.94
N ILE A 256 -15.90 -4.92 16.34
CA ILE A 256 -17.09 -5.31 15.60
C ILE A 256 -16.79 -5.23 14.10
N ILE A 257 -16.74 -6.40 13.44
CA ILE A 257 -16.46 -6.48 12.00
C ILE A 257 -17.77 -6.31 11.22
N GLN A 258 -17.78 -5.36 10.29
CA GLN A 258 -18.94 -5.09 9.45
C GLN A 258 -18.58 -5.00 7.96
N ALA A 259 -19.33 -5.73 7.12
CA ALA A 259 -19.24 -5.57 5.67
C ALA A 259 -19.85 -4.23 5.26
N GLY A 260 -19.10 -3.47 4.48
CA GLY A 260 -19.66 -2.29 3.79
C GLY A 260 -20.36 -2.67 2.49
N PRO A 261 -20.91 -1.70 1.75
CA PRO A 261 -21.55 -1.96 0.47
C PRO A 261 -20.53 -2.44 -0.58
N GLU A 262 -20.93 -3.36 -1.46
CA GLU A 262 -20.12 -3.90 -2.56
C GLU A 262 -19.67 -2.81 -3.56
N THR A 263 -20.49 -1.78 -3.74
CA THR A 263 -20.19 -0.65 -4.60
C THR A 263 -20.16 0.66 -3.82
N GLY A 264 -19.21 1.53 -4.16
CA GLY A 264 -19.10 2.84 -3.52
C GLY A 264 -18.60 2.80 -2.06
N PHE A 265 -17.93 1.74 -1.63
CA PHE A 265 -17.44 1.53 -0.27
C PHE A 265 -16.74 2.76 0.33
N LEU A 266 -15.80 3.36 -0.40
CA LEU A 266 -15.05 4.53 0.08
C LEU A 266 -15.96 5.71 0.37
N GLY A 267 -16.96 5.96 -0.49
CA GLY A 267 -17.96 7.02 -0.30
C GLY A 267 -18.89 6.76 0.86
N ALA A 268 -19.34 5.51 1.02
CA ALA A 268 -20.33 5.14 2.00
C ALA A 268 -19.75 4.93 3.42
N ILE A 269 -18.49 4.53 3.53
CA ILE A 269 -17.84 4.17 4.80
C ILE A 269 -16.78 5.18 5.18
N ARG A 270 -15.65 5.26 4.40
CA ARG A 270 -14.49 6.08 4.78
C ARG A 270 -14.84 7.58 4.80
N ARG A 271 -15.34 8.10 3.68
CA ARG A 271 -15.61 9.54 3.52
C ARG A 271 -16.72 10.07 4.41
N THR A 272 -17.56 9.18 4.90
CA THR A 272 -18.66 9.50 5.81
C THR A 272 -18.34 9.24 7.29
N GLY A 273 -17.15 8.67 7.60
CA GLY A 273 -16.75 8.39 8.98
C GLY A 273 -17.51 7.23 9.65
N LYS A 274 -18.02 6.28 8.87
CA LYS A 274 -18.77 5.11 9.39
C LYS A 274 -17.85 3.97 9.80
N TYR A 275 -16.81 4.25 10.52
CA TYR A 275 -15.87 3.27 11.11
C TYR A 275 -15.21 3.88 12.35
N ALA A 276 -14.72 3.03 13.24
CA ALA A 276 -13.89 3.42 14.37
C ALA A 276 -12.39 3.22 14.05
N PHE A 277 -12.03 2.02 13.58
CA PHE A 277 -10.69 1.61 13.22
C PHE A 277 -10.73 0.81 11.93
N MET A 278 -9.98 1.19 10.92
CA MET A 278 -10.11 0.57 9.61
C MET A 278 -8.79 0.64 8.83
N LYS A 279 -8.52 -0.40 8.03
CA LYS A 279 -7.43 -0.37 7.05
C LYS A 279 -7.73 0.67 5.97
N CYS A 280 -6.82 1.60 5.81
CA CYS A 280 -6.81 2.61 4.77
C CYS A 280 -5.53 2.49 3.94
N ASN A 281 -5.50 3.13 2.79
CA ASN A 281 -4.37 3.10 1.88
C ASN A 281 -4.17 4.44 1.20
N TRP A 282 -2.95 4.69 0.76
CA TRP A 282 -2.60 5.80 -0.12
C TRP A 282 -1.72 5.32 -1.25
N GLY A 283 -1.91 5.88 -2.42
CA GLY A 283 -1.00 5.75 -3.55
C GLY A 283 -0.30 7.09 -3.78
N ALA A 284 1.02 7.06 -3.86
CA ALA A 284 1.79 8.29 -4.06
C ALA A 284 1.49 8.94 -5.41
N ASP A 285 1.26 10.25 -5.42
CA ASP A 285 1.03 11.02 -6.63
C ASP A 285 2.34 11.40 -7.33
N TYR A 286 3.45 11.50 -6.56
CA TYR A 286 4.80 11.85 -7.03
C TYR A 286 5.87 11.33 -6.05
N ALA A 287 7.13 11.30 -6.49
CA ALA A 287 8.24 10.74 -5.74
C ALA A 287 8.82 11.73 -4.72
N ASP A 288 8.03 12.15 -3.75
CA ASP A 288 8.48 12.96 -2.63
C ASP A 288 7.67 12.58 -1.37
N PRO A 289 8.28 12.52 -0.17
CA PRO A 289 7.56 12.19 1.07
C PRO A 289 6.35 13.09 1.35
N GLU A 290 6.29 14.28 0.80
CA GLU A 290 5.17 15.20 0.96
C GLU A 290 3.82 14.55 0.60
N THR A 291 3.77 13.72 -0.46
CA THR A 291 2.52 13.06 -0.88
C THR A 291 1.88 12.22 0.24
N TRP A 292 2.68 11.70 1.16
CA TRP A 292 2.22 10.88 2.28
C TRP A 292 1.64 11.69 3.44
N THR A 293 1.72 13.02 3.37
CA THR A 293 1.06 13.92 4.33
C THR A 293 -0.40 14.20 3.97
N ASP A 294 -0.81 14.00 2.72
CA ASP A 294 -2.14 14.31 2.22
C ASP A 294 -3.27 13.55 2.95
N PRO A 295 -3.12 12.25 3.31
CA PRO A 295 -4.12 11.53 4.10
C PRO A 295 -4.43 12.17 5.47
N PHE A 296 -3.51 12.97 6.01
CA PHE A 296 -3.62 13.61 7.32
C PHE A 296 -3.90 15.11 7.23
N SER A 297 -4.16 15.64 6.04
CA SER A 297 -4.50 17.06 5.81
C SER A 297 -5.96 17.37 6.17
N THR A 298 -6.30 18.66 6.27
CA THR A 298 -7.65 19.14 6.56
C THR A 298 -8.67 18.79 5.47
N ASP A 299 -8.22 18.52 4.24
CA ASP A 299 -9.07 18.11 3.12
C ASP A 299 -9.28 16.59 3.05
N SER A 300 -8.63 15.87 3.97
CA SER A 300 -8.66 14.40 4.01
C SER A 300 -9.98 13.85 4.52
N SER A 301 -10.30 12.63 4.08
CA SER A 301 -11.40 11.83 4.60
C SER A 301 -10.91 10.50 5.22
N TYR A 302 -9.69 10.46 5.73
CA TYR A 302 -9.08 9.22 6.24
C TYR A 302 -9.33 9.03 7.73
N SER A 303 -8.78 9.86 8.61
CA SER A 303 -8.91 9.72 10.06
C SER A 303 -9.68 10.84 10.73
N PHE A 304 -9.81 11.98 10.07
CA PHE A 304 -10.47 13.19 10.57
C PHE A 304 -9.87 13.75 11.87
N ILE A 305 -8.56 13.63 12.09
CA ILE A 305 -7.89 14.14 13.30
C ILE A 305 -8.21 15.63 13.49
N PHE A 306 -8.23 16.42 12.41
CA PHE A 306 -8.53 17.85 12.44
C PHE A 306 -9.95 18.18 12.91
N LYS A 307 -10.86 17.22 12.98
CA LYS A 307 -12.22 17.38 13.47
C LYS A 307 -12.40 16.98 14.93
N SER A 308 -11.36 16.47 15.57
CA SER A 308 -11.41 16.20 16.99
C SER A 308 -11.79 17.48 17.74
N THR A 309 -12.64 17.33 18.74
CA THR A 309 -13.01 18.44 19.67
C THR A 309 -12.21 18.41 20.96
N ASP A 310 -11.36 17.41 21.12
CA ASP A 310 -10.48 17.28 22.28
C ASP A 310 -9.29 18.26 22.17
N PRO A 311 -9.04 19.08 23.21
CA PRO A 311 -8.00 20.12 23.17
C PRO A 311 -6.58 19.58 23.02
N GLU A 312 -6.27 18.42 23.63
CA GLU A 312 -4.93 17.81 23.53
C GLU A 312 -4.69 17.25 22.14
N THR A 313 -5.65 16.53 21.58
CA THR A 313 -5.59 16.05 20.20
C THR A 313 -5.48 17.20 19.19
N GLN A 314 -6.22 18.29 19.39
CA GLN A 314 -6.12 19.49 18.55
C GLN A 314 -4.74 20.15 18.63
N ALA A 315 -4.13 20.21 19.82
CA ALA A 315 -2.79 20.78 20.00
C ALA A 315 -1.74 19.92 19.27
N LEU A 316 -1.81 18.59 19.41
CA LEU A 316 -0.93 17.66 18.69
C LEU A 316 -1.11 17.78 17.18
N TYR A 317 -2.33 17.87 16.69
CA TYR A 317 -2.58 18.05 15.25
C TYR A 317 -2.04 19.38 14.73
N ALA A 318 -2.15 20.45 15.50
CA ALA A 318 -1.54 21.75 15.15
C ALA A 318 -0.02 21.66 15.06
N GLU A 319 0.64 21.00 16.01
CA GLU A 319 2.09 20.75 15.96
C GLU A 319 2.49 19.93 14.73
N TYR A 320 1.77 18.86 14.44
CA TYR A 320 1.99 18.07 13.21
C TYR A 320 1.91 18.94 11.95
N THR A 321 0.90 19.79 11.84
CA THR A 321 0.72 20.66 10.67
C THR A 321 1.83 21.72 10.53
N GLU A 322 2.38 22.20 11.64
CA GLU A 322 3.55 23.08 11.65
C GLU A 322 4.80 22.36 11.17
N LEU A 323 5.03 21.11 11.62
CA LEU A 323 6.15 20.27 11.15
C LEU A 323 6.06 20.04 9.64
N VAL A 324 4.88 19.69 9.11
CA VAL A 324 4.65 19.49 7.68
C VAL A 324 4.89 20.80 6.91
N ALA A 325 4.38 21.92 7.39
CA ALA A 325 4.58 23.22 6.75
C ALA A 325 6.06 23.62 6.71
N ALA A 326 6.81 23.37 7.78
CA ALA A 326 8.24 23.61 7.83
C ALA A 326 9.00 22.73 6.82
N ALA A 327 8.64 21.44 6.70
CA ALA A 327 9.23 20.53 5.73
C ALA A 327 8.96 20.95 4.28
N LYS A 328 7.72 21.34 3.97
CA LYS A 328 7.32 21.87 2.64
C LYS A 328 8.08 23.13 2.23
N ALA A 329 8.49 23.95 3.16
CA ALA A 329 9.23 25.18 2.88
C ALA A 329 10.68 24.93 2.45
N ILE A 330 11.25 23.74 2.68
CA ILE A 330 12.61 23.39 2.27
C ILE A 330 12.57 22.88 0.82
N THR A 331 13.20 23.61 -0.10
CA THR A 331 13.16 23.32 -1.54
C THR A 331 14.53 23.15 -2.19
N ASP A 332 15.60 23.49 -1.51
CA ASP A 332 16.97 23.58 -2.03
C ASP A 332 17.94 22.57 -1.39
N ASP A 333 17.51 21.88 -0.34
CA ASP A 333 18.28 20.84 0.34
C ASP A 333 17.39 19.60 0.60
N MET A 334 17.58 18.57 -0.21
CA MET A 334 16.75 17.35 -0.14
C MET A 334 16.98 16.55 1.14
N ASP A 335 18.19 16.53 1.70
CA ASP A 335 18.47 15.82 2.95
C ASP A 335 17.80 16.54 4.14
N ALA A 336 17.87 17.87 4.17
CA ALA A 336 17.17 18.67 5.17
C ALA A 336 15.65 18.52 5.04
N ARG A 337 15.13 18.55 3.81
CA ARG A 337 13.70 18.32 3.51
C ARG A 337 13.23 16.95 4.01
N TYR A 338 13.96 15.90 3.67
CA TYR A 338 13.60 14.53 4.07
C TYR A 338 13.72 14.33 5.58
N THR A 339 14.71 14.95 6.21
CA THR A 339 14.81 14.96 7.68
C THR A 339 13.58 15.61 8.33
N ALA A 340 13.12 16.74 7.78
CA ALA A 340 11.96 17.44 8.31
C ALA A 340 10.65 16.64 8.13
N PHE A 341 10.42 16.04 6.95
CA PHE A 341 9.27 15.16 6.73
C PHE A 341 9.35 13.89 7.60
N ALA A 342 10.52 13.30 7.77
CA ALA A 342 10.70 12.14 8.63
C ALA A 342 10.32 12.43 10.09
N LYS A 343 10.64 13.62 10.59
CA LYS A 343 10.21 14.08 11.94
C LYS A 343 8.70 14.29 12.01
N ALA A 344 8.08 14.84 10.97
CA ALA A 344 6.63 14.99 10.93
C ALA A 344 5.91 13.64 10.89
N GLU A 345 6.43 12.68 10.12
CA GLU A 345 5.87 11.34 10.05
C GLU A 345 6.07 10.58 11.38
N ALA A 346 7.26 10.65 11.98
CA ALA A 346 7.53 10.07 13.29
C ALA A 346 6.59 10.62 14.37
N PHE A 347 6.26 11.90 14.32
CA PHE A 347 5.29 12.51 15.23
C PHE A 347 3.92 11.82 15.18
N LEU A 348 3.42 11.48 13.97
CA LEU A 348 2.16 10.73 13.84
C LEU A 348 2.26 9.33 14.47
N LEU A 349 3.40 8.68 14.35
CA LEU A 349 3.65 7.34 14.91
C LEU A 349 3.84 7.40 16.43
N ASP A 350 4.59 8.37 16.94
CA ASP A 350 4.84 8.57 18.36
C ASP A 350 3.55 8.80 19.16
N HIS A 351 2.58 9.50 18.55
CA HIS A 351 1.25 9.76 19.12
C HIS A 351 0.18 8.74 18.70
N ALA A 352 0.61 7.65 18.06
CA ALA A 352 -0.28 6.57 17.62
C ALA A 352 -1.49 7.05 16.79
N PHE A 353 -1.30 8.03 15.89
CA PHE A 353 -2.35 8.48 14.97
C PHE A 353 -2.56 7.53 13.78
N ALA A 354 -1.57 6.71 13.48
CA ALA A 354 -1.63 5.68 12.45
C ALA A 354 -0.90 4.41 12.91
N VAL A 355 -1.37 3.26 12.44
CA VAL A 355 -0.72 1.97 12.64
C VAL A 355 -0.23 1.46 11.29
N PRO A 356 1.05 1.62 10.95
CA PRO A 356 1.61 1.10 9.70
C PRO A 356 1.37 -0.41 9.57
N PHE A 357 1.02 -0.86 8.38
CA PHE A 357 0.64 -2.24 8.16
C PHE A 357 1.45 -2.89 7.05
N SER A 358 1.20 -2.51 5.80
CA SER A 358 1.83 -3.19 4.66
C SER A 358 2.09 -2.24 3.49
N ILE A 359 3.02 -2.65 2.63
CA ILE A 359 3.07 -2.19 1.23
C ILE A 359 2.00 -2.91 0.41
N SER A 360 1.88 -2.57 -0.88
CA SER A 360 0.98 -3.27 -1.79
C SER A 360 1.32 -4.77 -1.87
N ASN A 361 0.30 -5.60 -1.90
CA ASN A 361 0.48 -7.04 -2.01
C ASN A 361 1.27 -7.38 -3.27
N ARG A 362 2.24 -8.27 -3.14
CA ARG A 362 2.88 -8.93 -4.27
C ARG A 362 2.04 -10.10 -4.72
N SER A 363 1.90 -10.27 -6.04
CA SER A 363 1.44 -11.51 -6.63
C SER A 363 2.63 -12.39 -7.01
N TYR A 364 2.36 -13.64 -7.36
CA TYR A 364 3.36 -14.56 -7.90
C TYR A 364 3.10 -14.78 -9.38
N GLN A 365 4.16 -14.99 -10.12
CA GLN A 365 4.10 -15.13 -11.58
C GLN A 365 5.13 -16.12 -12.10
N MET A 366 4.89 -16.60 -13.31
CA MET A 366 5.89 -17.10 -14.25
C MET A 366 6.13 -16.02 -15.28
N CYS A 367 7.36 -15.59 -15.50
CA CYS A 367 7.66 -14.50 -16.41
C CYS A 367 9.03 -14.66 -17.04
N ASN A 368 9.09 -14.65 -18.37
CA ASN A 368 10.33 -14.72 -19.15
C ASN A 368 11.09 -13.39 -19.22
N LEU A 369 10.60 -12.34 -18.54
CA LEU A 369 11.33 -11.09 -18.36
C LEU A 369 12.01 -11.07 -16.99
N ASN A 370 13.22 -10.52 -16.93
CA ASN A 370 13.86 -10.25 -15.65
C ASN A 370 13.27 -8.96 -15.06
N VAL A 371 12.56 -9.06 -13.94
CA VAL A 371 11.90 -7.94 -13.29
C VAL A 371 12.86 -6.90 -12.67
N PHE A 372 14.15 -7.22 -12.59
CA PHE A 372 15.21 -6.33 -12.10
C PHE A 372 15.99 -5.64 -13.24
N GLU A 373 15.72 -6.00 -14.49
CA GLU A 373 16.18 -5.27 -15.66
C GLU A 373 15.28 -4.08 -15.97
N GLY A 374 15.84 -3.14 -16.71
CA GLY A 374 15.10 -2.00 -17.20
C GLY A 374 14.78 -0.94 -16.18
N GLN A 375 14.07 0.06 -16.66
CA GLN A 375 13.62 1.17 -15.83
C GLN A 375 12.37 0.78 -15.06
N TYR A 376 12.49 0.85 -13.77
CA TYR A 376 11.36 0.77 -12.86
C TYR A 376 11.01 2.15 -12.32
N ALA A 377 9.74 2.52 -12.41
CA ALA A 377 9.21 3.68 -11.72
C ALA A 377 8.34 3.20 -10.55
N SER A 378 8.64 3.67 -9.35
CA SER A 378 7.84 3.37 -8.17
C SER A 378 6.48 4.07 -8.17
N PHE A 379 6.25 5.00 -9.09
CA PHE A 379 4.99 5.75 -9.22
C PHE A 379 4.72 6.07 -10.69
N GLY A 380 3.48 6.46 -11.00
CA GLY A 380 3.02 6.80 -12.33
C GLY A 380 2.05 5.77 -12.92
N MET A 381 1.68 5.95 -14.20
CA MET A 381 0.61 5.17 -14.84
C MET A 381 0.95 3.70 -15.11
N ALA A 382 2.24 3.32 -15.13
CA ALA A 382 2.67 1.95 -15.31
C ALA A 382 4.01 1.71 -14.63
N ASN A 383 4.09 0.70 -13.80
CA ASN A 383 5.31 0.32 -13.08
C ASN A 383 6.31 -0.34 -14.03
N GLN A 384 5.82 -1.15 -14.99
CA GLN A 384 6.63 -1.84 -15.97
C GLN A 384 6.78 -0.98 -17.24
N ARG A 385 8.00 -0.72 -17.65
CA ARG A 385 8.32 0.16 -18.80
C ARG A 385 8.77 -0.61 -20.03
N TYR A 386 9.14 -1.88 -19.90
CA TYR A 386 9.67 -2.76 -20.95
C TYR A 386 10.93 -2.28 -21.65
N LYS A 387 11.40 -1.07 -21.38
CA LYS A 387 12.67 -0.55 -21.87
C LYS A 387 13.81 -1.19 -21.09
N ASP A 388 14.92 -1.48 -21.76
CA ASP A 388 16.11 -2.17 -21.23
C ASP A 388 15.83 -3.62 -20.75
N GLN A 389 14.67 -4.21 -21.08
CA GLN A 389 14.34 -5.58 -20.75
C GLN A 389 14.57 -6.54 -21.91
N HIS A 390 15.05 -7.74 -21.57
CA HIS A 390 15.25 -8.83 -22.53
C HIS A 390 14.22 -9.95 -22.26
N LEU A 391 13.85 -10.62 -23.35
CA LEU A 391 13.06 -11.85 -23.24
C LEU A 391 14.00 -13.03 -23.09
N TYR A 392 13.81 -13.84 -22.07
CA TYR A 392 14.55 -15.06 -21.78
C TYR A 392 13.76 -16.29 -22.18
N ASP A 393 14.42 -17.43 -22.30
CA ASP A 393 13.78 -18.70 -22.70
C ASP A 393 12.93 -19.32 -21.58
N THR A 394 13.12 -18.88 -20.32
CA THR A 394 12.44 -19.41 -19.15
C THR A 394 12.31 -18.38 -18.05
N SER A 395 11.31 -18.55 -17.18
CA SER A 395 11.17 -17.78 -15.95
C SER A 395 12.24 -18.15 -14.94
N MET A 396 12.60 -17.21 -14.06
CA MET A 396 13.42 -17.49 -12.89
C MET A 396 12.59 -18.16 -11.78
N GLY A 397 13.25 -18.94 -10.95
CA GLY A 397 12.67 -19.49 -9.72
C GLY A 397 12.84 -18.52 -8.54
N LEU A 398 12.28 -18.89 -7.38
CA LEU A 398 12.30 -18.05 -6.17
C LEU A 398 13.74 -17.76 -5.68
N GLU A 399 14.62 -18.77 -5.67
CA GLU A 399 16.02 -18.58 -5.22
C GLU A 399 16.79 -17.64 -6.16
N GLU A 400 16.59 -17.78 -7.46
CA GLU A 400 17.22 -16.90 -8.47
C GLU A 400 16.69 -15.47 -8.35
N TYR A 401 15.37 -15.32 -8.13
CA TYR A 401 14.75 -14.03 -7.85
C TYR A 401 15.34 -13.35 -6.62
N GLN A 402 15.50 -14.08 -5.51
CA GLN A 402 16.08 -13.54 -4.28
C GLN A 402 17.52 -13.08 -4.47
N ALA A 403 18.33 -13.86 -5.22
CA ALA A 403 19.70 -13.47 -5.55
C ALA A 403 19.75 -12.22 -6.45
N ALA A 404 18.91 -12.16 -7.48
CA ALA A 404 18.81 -11.02 -8.37
C ALA A 404 18.30 -9.76 -7.65
N TYR A 405 17.38 -9.91 -6.71
CA TYR A 405 16.90 -8.81 -5.86
C TYR A 405 18.02 -8.24 -4.97
N ALA A 406 18.78 -9.11 -4.31
CA ALA A 406 19.92 -8.68 -3.49
C ALA A 406 20.99 -7.94 -4.30
N GLU A 407 21.31 -8.43 -5.52
CA GLU A 407 22.22 -7.77 -6.44
C GLU A 407 21.69 -6.39 -6.87
N TRP A 408 20.39 -6.32 -7.21
CA TRP A 408 19.75 -5.07 -7.59
C TRP A 408 19.76 -4.04 -6.46
N GLN A 409 19.49 -4.47 -5.21
CA GLN A 409 19.57 -3.59 -4.04
C GLN A 409 21.00 -3.07 -3.83
N SER A 410 22.02 -3.94 -3.97
CA SER A 410 23.42 -3.52 -3.81
C SER A 410 23.85 -2.47 -4.84
N LYS A 411 23.33 -2.54 -6.06
CA LYS A 411 23.59 -1.54 -7.13
C LYS A 411 22.89 -0.21 -6.87
N LYS A 412 21.79 -0.21 -6.13
CA LYS A 412 21.07 1.02 -5.74
C LYS A 412 21.75 1.76 -4.58
N ALA A 413 22.40 1.00 -3.69
CA ALA A 413 23.04 1.55 -2.49
C ALA A 413 24.42 2.19 -2.78
N GLY A 414 24.99 2.02 -3.97
CA GLY A 414 26.26 2.61 -4.46
C GLY A 414 26.04 3.76 -5.40
#